data_7fec0c3d462377e17b689f100403691f
#
_entry.id   7fec0c3d462377e17b689f100403691f
#
_cell.length_a   1.000
_cell.length_b   1.000
_cell.length_c   1.000
_cell.angle_alpha   90.00
_cell.angle_beta   90.00
_cell.angle_gamma   90.00
#
_symmetry.space_group_name_H-M   'P 1'
#
loop_
_entity.id
_entity.type
_entity.pdbx_description
1 polymer ?
#
loop_
_entity_poly.entity_id
_entity_poly.type
_entity_poly.pdbx_seq_one_letter_code
_entity_poly.pdbx_strand_id
1 'polypeptide(L)'
;MTTSFDEHGIREAITFYVEGMRTGDVAALKRAFHEQAILCGYLGDDLIAAPISALYDWVGANPAPAATGDPFSCETLGIEITGRVAIAKVRESDHHGVVIDHFHLLKVGERWSIVSKLWDVEP
;
A
#
# COMPACT_ATOMS: atom_id res chain seq x y z
N MET A 1 -11.62 19.42 -9.44
CA MET A 1 -12.79 18.51 -9.36
C MET A 1 -12.35 17.08 -9.47
N THR A 2 -12.82 16.25 -8.55
CA THR A 2 -12.53 14.82 -8.55
C THR A 2 -13.33 14.13 -9.64
N THR A 3 -12.69 13.29 -10.45
CA THR A 3 -13.38 12.51 -11.46
C THR A 3 -13.44 11.05 -11.03
N SER A 4 -14.40 10.31 -11.61
CA SER A 4 -14.48 8.86 -11.39
C SER A 4 -13.25 8.13 -11.94
N PHE A 5 -12.58 8.71 -12.94
CA PHE A 5 -11.33 8.17 -13.47
C PHE A 5 -10.20 8.27 -12.45
N ASP A 6 -10.10 9.38 -11.73
CA ASP A 6 -9.07 9.55 -10.69
C ASP A 6 -9.29 8.57 -9.54
N GLU A 7 -10.52 8.46 -9.06
CA GLU A 7 -10.83 7.50 -8.00
C GLU A 7 -10.55 6.07 -8.45
N HIS A 8 -10.93 5.72 -9.68
CA HIS A 8 -10.65 4.40 -10.24
C HIS A 8 -9.15 4.12 -10.31
N GLY A 9 -8.35 5.09 -10.77
CA GLY A 9 -6.90 4.96 -10.84
C GLY A 9 -6.24 4.77 -9.48
N ILE A 10 -6.75 5.46 -8.46
CA ILE A 10 -6.26 5.32 -7.09
C ILE A 10 -6.61 3.92 -6.56
N ARG A 11 -7.84 3.46 -6.76
CA ARG A 11 -8.27 2.13 -6.33
C ARG A 11 -7.49 1.03 -7.06
N GLU A 12 -7.14 1.25 -8.32
CA GLU A 12 -6.31 0.32 -9.08
C GLU A 12 -4.91 0.20 -8.47
N ALA A 13 -4.29 1.32 -8.08
CA ALA A 13 -3.00 1.30 -7.41
C ALA A 13 -3.08 0.52 -6.09
N ILE A 14 -4.14 0.72 -5.32
CA ILE A 14 -4.37 -0.01 -4.08
C ILE A 14 -4.56 -1.51 -4.37
N THR A 15 -5.27 -1.86 -5.44
CA THR A 15 -5.48 -3.26 -5.84
C THR A 15 -4.14 -3.94 -6.17
N PHE A 16 -3.24 -3.27 -6.87
CA PHE A 16 -1.89 -3.81 -7.13
C PHE A 16 -1.12 -4.02 -5.82
N TYR A 17 -1.25 -3.11 -4.87
CA TYR A 17 -0.64 -3.27 -3.55
C TYR A 17 -1.17 -4.52 -2.84
N VAL A 18 -2.49 -4.66 -2.77
CA VAL A 18 -3.16 -5.79 -2.11
C VAL A 18 -2.74 -7.11 -2.75
N GLU A 19 -2.77 -7.17 -4.08
CA GLU A 19 -2.39 -8.37 -4.83
C GLU A 19 -0.93 -8.73 -4.58
N GLY A 20 -0.04 -7.74 -4.62
CA GLY A 20 1.38 -7.96 -4.37
C GLY A 20 1.67 -8.47 -2.97
N MET A 21 1.01 -7.91 -1.96
CA MET A 21 1.18 -8.36 -0.58
C MET A 21 0.58 -9.74 -0.35
N ARG A 22 -0.58 -10.00 -0.94
CA ARG A 22 -1.28 -11.27 -0.77
C ARG A 22 -0.55 -12.43 -1.43
N THR A 23 -0.03 -12.23 -2.63
CA THR A 23 0.58 -13.29 -3.44
C THR A 23 2.11 -13.30 -3.44
N GLY A 24 2.74 -12.24 -2.90
CA GLY A 24 4.20 -12.11 -2.95
C GLY A 24 4.70 -11.62 -4.31
N ASP A 25 3.83 -11.01 -5.11
CA ASP A 25 4.18 -10.53 -6.46
C ASP A 25 4.81 -9.14 -6.37
N VAL A 26 6.14 -9.09 -6.36
CA VAL A 26 6.89 -7.84 -6.31
C VAL A 26 6.63 -6.98 -7.55
N ALA A 27 6.40 -7.59 -8.71
CA ALA A 27 6.07 -6.83 -9.92
C ALA A 27 4.76 -6.06 -9.75
N ALA A 28 3.76 -6.65 -9.10
CA ALA A 28 2.51 -5.96 -8.79
C ALA A 28 2.76 -4.79 -7.84
N LEU A 29 3.59 -4.97 -6.81
CA LEU A 29 3.95 -3.87 -5.90
C LEU A 29 4.62 -2.72 -6.65
N LYS A 30 5.50 -3.02 -7.59
CA LYS A 30 6.16 -1.99 -8.39
C LYS A 30 5.18 -1.23 -9.29
N ARG A 31 4.03 -1.81 -9.61
CA ARG A 31 2.96 -1.13 -10.32
C ARG A 31 2.13 -0.25 -9.40
N ALA A 32 2.08 -0.56 -8.11
CA ALA A 32 1.36 0.22 -7.11
C ALA A 32 2.13 1.46 -6.67
N PHE A 33 3.45 1.34 -6.52
CA PHE A 33 4.29 2.38 -5.94
C PHE A 33 5.08 3.15 -6.99
N HIS A 34 5.28 4.44 -6.70
CA HIS A 34 6.26 5.25 -7.41
C HIS A 34 7.66 4.71 -7.06
N GLU A 35 8.60 4.81 -7.99
CA GLU A 35 9.95 4.28 -7.77
C GLU A 35 10.70 4.99 -6.63
N GLN A 36 10.34 6.24 -6.32
CA GLN A 36 10.91 7.01 -5.22
C GLN A 36 10.07 6.97 -3.96
N ALA A 37 9.12 6.04 -3.88
CA ALA A 37 8.26 5.92 -2.71
C ALA A 37 9.03 5.53 -1.46
N ILE A 38 8.49 5.92 -0.31
CA ILE A 38 9.04 5.60 1.00
C ILE A 38 8.02 4.85 1.83
N LEU A 39 8.52 4.11 2.80
CA LEU A 39 7.68 3.51 3.82
C LEU A 39 8.15 3.96 5.21
N CYS A 40 7.18 4.33 6.04
CA CYS A 40 7.41 4.79 7.40
C CYS A 40 6.31 4.25 8.29
N GLY A 41 6.69 3.70 9.44
CA GLY A 41 5.69 3.18 10.37
C GLY A 41 6.32 2.44 11.52
N TYR A 42 5.48 1.68 12.19
CA TYR A 42 5.91 0.92 13.35
C TYR A 42 5.62 -0.56 13.20
N LEU A 43 6.60 -1.39 13.55
CA LEU A 43 6.42 -2.82 13.76
C LEU A 43 6.65 -3.06 15.26
N GLY A 44 5.54 -3.15 16.01
CA GLY A 44 5.62 -3.10 17.46
C GLY A 44 6.17 -1.75 17.91
N ASP A 45 7.28 -1.75 18.63
CA ASP A 45 7.93 -0.52 19.06
C ASP A 45 9.05 -0.05 18.14
N ASP A 46 9.32 -0.81 17.06
CA ASP A 46 10.41 -0.50 16.13
C ASP A 46 9.94 0.46 15.05
N LEU A 47 10.60 1.60 14.96
CA LEU A 47 10.38 2.57 13.90
C LEU A 47 11.02 2.07 12.61
N ILE A 48 10.26 2.04 11.55
CA ILE A 48 10.72 1.74 10.19
C ILE A 48 10.64 3.04 9.38
N ALA A 49 11.73 3.38 8.73
CA ALA A 49 11.77 4.51 7.78
C ALA A 49 12.78 4.13 6.69
N ALA A 50 12.27 3.87 5.49
CA ALA A 50 13.09 3.26 4.45
C ALA A 50 12.54 3.57 3.05
N PRO A 51 13.38 3.45 2.01
CA PRO A 51 12.87 3.48 0.64
C PRO A 51 12.00 2.24 0.38
N ILE A 52 11.13 2.35 -0.61
CA ILE A 52 10.17 1.29 -0.94
C ILE A 52 10.87 -0.04 -1.31
N SER A 53 12.11 0.01 -1.77
CA SER A 53 12.88 -1.20 -2.07
C SER A 53 12.99 -2.14 -0.87
N ALA A 54 12.96 -1.60 0.36
CA ALA A 54 12.99 -2.43 1.57
C ALA A 54 11.75 -3.33 1.67
N LEU A 55 10.57 -2.84 1.22
CA LEU A 55 9.37 -3.65 1.17
C LEU A 55 9.49 -4.76 0.13
N TYR A 56 10.05 -4.45 -1.04
CA TYR A 56 10.25 -5.45 -2.09
C TYR A 56 11.18 -6.56 -1.63
N ASP A 57 12.26 -6.20 -0.94
CA ASP A 57 13.20 -7.17 -0.39
C ASP A 57 12.54 -8.07 0.65
N TRP A 58 11.75 -7.46 1.54
CA TRP A 58 11.04 -8.21 2.57
C TRP A 58 10.01 -9.18 1.97
N VAL A 59 9.22 -8.72 1.01
CA VAL A 59 8.22 -9.56 0.35
C VAL A 59 8.88 -10.69 -0.43
N GLY A 60 10.00 -10.42 -1.09
CA GLY A 60 10.73 -11.44 -1.82
C GLY A 60 11.39 -12.49 -0.92
N ALA A 61 11.67 -12.15 0.34
CA ALA A 61 12.37 -13.03 1.28
C ALA A 61 11.44 -13.81 2.21
N ASN A 62 10.15 -13.49 2.23
CA ASN A 62 9.19 -14.10 3.17
C ASN A 62 8.03 -14.75 2.41
N PRO A 63 7.48 -15.88 2.90
CA PRO A 63 6.35 -16.52 2.24
C PRO A 63 5.11 -15.63 2.35
N ALA A 64 4.37 -15.53 1.24
CA ALA A 64 3.17 -14.71 1.16
C ALA A 64 1.97 -15.43 1.78
N PRO A 65 0.93 -14.68 2.22
CA PRO A 65 -0.29 -15.28 2.75
C PRO A 65 -0.92 -16.34 1.84
N ALA A 66 -0.92 -16.11 0.53
CA ALA A 66 -1.48 -17.09 -0.41
C ALA A 66 -0.69 -18.41 -0.42
N ALA A 67 0.61 -18.37 -0.14
CA ALA A 67 1.45 -19.58 -0.10
C ALA A 67 1.31 -20.33 1.22
N THR A 68 1.10 -19.61 2.33
CA THR A 68 0.98 -20.22 3.68
C THR A 68 -0.43 -20.57 4.06
N GLY A 69 -1.43 -19.99 3.36
CA GLY A 69 -2.84 -20.13 3.75
C GLY A 69 -3.25 -19.19 4.88
N ASP A 70 -2.37 -18.25 5.28
CA ASP A 70 -2.70 -17.28 6.32
C ASP A 70 -3.76 -16.31 5.83
N PRO A 71 -4.65 -15.84 6.72
CA PRO A 71 -5.65 -14.85 6.34
C PRO A 71 -5.00 -13.52 6.00
N PHE A 72 -5.53 -12.85 4.98
CA PHE A 72 -5.09 -11.52 4.57
C PHE A 72 -6.25 -10.79 3.92
N SER A 73 -6.55 -9.59 4.38
CA SER A 73 -7.60 -8.77 3.79
C SER A 73 -7.25 -7.29 3.89
N CYS A 74 -7.74 -6.52 2.94
CA CYS A 74 -7.60 -5.07 2.93
C CYS A 74 -8.95 -4.44 2.62
N GLU A 75 -9.25 -3.35 3.32
CA GLU A 75 -10.47 -2.57 3.12
C GLU A 75 -10.08 -1.10 2.97
N THR A 76 -10.49 -0.47 1.88
CA THR A 76 -10.29 0.97 1.70
C THR A 76 -11.33 1.72 2.51
N LEU A 77 -10.87 2.49 3.49
CA LEU A 77 -11.76 3.23 4.41
C LEU A 77 -12.14 4.60 3.89
N GLY A 78 -11.29 5.21 3.06
CA GLY A 78 -11.58 6.53 2.50
C GLY A 78 -10.50 6.98 1.54
N ILE A 79 -10.89 7.86 0.63
CA ILE A 79 -10.01 8.47 -0.36
C ILE A 79 -10.36 9.96 -0.43
N GLU A 80 -9.34 10.83 -0.39
CA GLU A 80 -9.50 12.26 -0.59
C GLU A 80 -8.55 12.71 -1.69
N ILE A 81 -9.07 13.42 -2.67
CA ILE A 81 -8.31 13.82 -3.87
C ILE A 81 -8.28 15.35 -3.97
N THR A 82 -7.08 15.89 -4.21
CA THR A 82 -6.88 17.30 -4.49
C THR A 82 -6.03 17.42 -5.75
N GLY A 83 -6.68 17.65 -6.89
CA GLY A 83 -5.96 17.75 -8.17
C GLY A 83 -5.17 16.48 -8.47
N ARG A 84 -3.85 16.57 -8.44
CA ARG A 84 -2.95 15.47 -8.78
C ARG A 84 -2.35 14.78 -7.57
N VAL A 85 -2.89 14.98 -6.38
CA VAL A 85 -2.45 14.29 -5.17
C VAL A 85 -3.66 13.74 -4.42
N ALA A 86 -3.43 12.69 -3.64
CA ALA A 86 -4.51 12.06 -2.88
C ALA A 86 -3.98 11.40 -1.62
N ILE A 87 -4.89 11.21 -0.68
CA ILE A 87 -4.66 10.35 0.47
C ILE A 87 -5.69 9.23 0.46
N ALA A 88 -5.26 8.05 0.87
CA ALA A 88 -6.15 6.89 1.02
C ALA A 88 -5.83 6.19 2.34
N LYS A 89 -6.88 5.85 3.06
CA LYS A 89 -6.76 5.11 4.32
C LYS A 89 -7.23 3.69 4.09
N VAL A 90 -6.40 2.71 4.46
CA VAL A 90 -6.66 1.29 4.21
C VAL A 90 -6.47 0.51 5.51
N ARG A 91 -7.44 -0.34 5.85
CA ARG A 91 -7.30 -1.30 6.94
C ARG A 91 -6.77 -2.60 6.37
N GLU A 92 -5.63 -3.05 6.87
CA GLU A 92 -4.98 -4.28 6.45
C GLU A 92 -4.99 -5.26 7.62
N SER A 93 -5.57 -6.44 7.42
CA SER A 93 -5.69 -7.46 8.46
C SER A 93 -4.97 -8.72 8.04
N ASP A 94 -4.16 -9.26 8.94
CA ASP A 94 -3.50 -10.55 8.75
C ASP A 94 -3.48 -11.30 10.08
N HIS A 95 -2.75 -12.43 10.14
CA HIS A 95 -2.70 -13.24 11.36
C HIS A 95 -1.94 -12.58 12.50
N HIS A 96 -1.22 -11.48 12.26
CA HIS A 96 -0.54 -10.71 13.30
C HIS A 96 -1.43 -9.61 13.90
N GLY A 97 -2.52 -9.24 13.24
CA GLY A 97 -3.42 -8.21 13.72
C GLY A 97 -3.87 -7.27 12.62
N VAL A 98 -4.27 -6.07 13.02
CA VAL A 98 -4.81 -5.05 12.12
C VAL A 98 -3.88 -3.85 12.08
N VAL A 99 -3.54 -3.43 10.87
CA VAL A 99 -2.71 -2.26 10.60
C VAL A 99 -3.55 -1.26 9.82
N ILE A 100 -3.43 0.02 10.14
CA ILE A 100 -4.01 1.08 9.35
C ILE A 100 -2.90 1.71 8.51
N ASP A 101 -3.04 1.63 7.20
CA ASP A 101 -2.15 2.30 6.25
C ASP A 101 -2.73 3.65 5.85
N HIS A 102 -1.89 4.66 5.89
CA HIS A 102 -2.18 5.98 5.34
C HIS A 102 -1.31 6.15 4.11
N PHE A 103 -1.90 5.99 2.94
CA PHE A 103 -1.19 6.15 1.67
C PHE A 103 -1.28 7.57 1.18
N HIS A 104 -0.15 8.10 0.73
CA HIS A 104 -0.12 9.29 -0.11
C HIS A 104 0.11 8.86 -1.55
N LEU A 105 -0.67 9.43 -2.48
CA LEU A 105 -0.58 9.10 -3.89
C LEU A 105 -0.41 10.37 -4.71
N LEU A 106 0.21 10.22 -5.88
CA LEU A 106 0.24 11.31 -6.85
C LEU A 106 0.04 10.78 -8.25
N LYS A 107 -0.43 11.65 -9.12
CA LYS A 107 -0.72 11.36 -10.51
C LYS A 107 0.39 11.95 -11.38
N VAL A 108 1.04 11.08 -12.15
CA VAL A 108 2.03 11.49 -13.16
C VAL A 108 1.51 11.03 -14.51
N GLY A 109 1.27 11.99 -15.41
CA GLY A 109 0.54 11.67 -16.63
C GLY A 109 -0.86 11.19 -16.30
N GLU A 110 -1.21 10.00 -16.77
CA GLU A 110 -2.52 9.39 -16.50
C GLU A 110 -2.47 8.37 -15.37
N ARG A 111 -1.31 8.20 -14.72
CA ARG A 111 -1.11 7.12 -13.76
C ARG A 111 -1.03 7.64 -12.33
N TRP A 112 -1.82 7.02 -11.43
CA TRP A 112 -1.72 7.21 -10.00
C TRP A 112 -0.72 6.21 -9.40
N SER A 113 0.12 6.68 -8.49
CA SER A 113 1.12 5.86 -7.81
C SER A 113 1.17 6.23 -6.34
N ILE A 114 1.38 5.24 -5.48
CA ILE A 114 1.59 5.46 -4.05
C ILE A 114 3.03 5.96 -3.86
N VAL A 115 3.19 7.07 -3.14
CA VAL A 115 4.51 7.65 -2.87
C VAL A 115 4.93 7.54 -1.41
N SER A 116 3.98 7.20 -0.53
CA SER A 116 4.26 7.05 0.89
C SER A 116 3.30 6.03 1.49
N LYS A 117 3.86 5.07 2.20
CA LYS A 117 3.11 4.11 3.01
C LYS A 117 3.45 4.41 4.46
N LEU A 118 2.48 4.93 5.21
CA LEU A 118 2.63 5.29 6.61
C LEU A 118 1.66 4.44 7.42
N TRP A 119 2.15 3.72 8.44
CA TRP A 119 1.28 2.78 9.15
C TRP A 119 1.60 2.66 10.62
N ASP A 120 0.59 2.24 11.37
CA ASP A 120 0.73 1.72 12.72
C ASP A 120 -0.37 0.69 12.97
N VAL A 121 -0.22 -0.05 14.02
CA VAL A 121 -1.19 -1.07 14.43
C VAL A 121 -2.44 -0.36 14.98
N GLU A 122 -3.61 -0.87 14.63
CA GLU A 122 -4.87 -0.40 15.21
C GLU A 122 -4.97 -0.95 16.63
N PRO A 123 -5.13 -0.06 17.63
CA PRO A 123 -5.22 -0.50 19.04
C PRO A 123 -6.50 -1.26 19.35
#